data_b3bcaa71e687c0c299e6d6223933a18e
#
_entry.id   b3bcaa71e687c0c299e6d6223933a18e
#
_cell.length_a   1.000
_cell.length_b   1.000
_cell.length_c   1.000
_cell.angle_alpha   90.00
_cell.angle_beta   90.00
_cell.angle_gamma   90.00
#
_symmetry.space_group_name_H-M   'P 1'
#
loop_
_entity.id
_entity.type
_entity.pdbx_description
1 polymer ?
#
loop_
_entity_poly.entity_id
_entity_poly.type
_entity_poly.pdbx_seq_one_letter_code
_entity_poly.pdbx_strand_id
1 'polypeptide(L)'
;MKRILYLHAGAEMYGADKVLLELIKGLDPQEFEAHVILPNDGVLVEALRQIGAKVSVLDYPILRRKYFNPKGILEYLKSYRRYSQKIVQYVRENGINLVHNNTTAVLEGIYLKRKVKLPLIWHVHEIIVKPKAISDFINFLMGRYADTIVTVSNAVANHVKKSRFVKNDQVQVIYNGVDNAVYHEMDANTAREQFGIAKDSLVIGMIGRVNAWKGQGDFLEAVTPILKANPKAVAFLAGSAFEGEEWRVDELEKAISALPVA
;
A
#
# COMPACT_ATOMS: atom_id res chain seq x y z
N MET A 1 -3.43 -28.17 -5.01
CA MET A 1 -3.38 -26.70 -5.23
C MET A 1 -4.03 -26.01 -4.06
N LYS A 2 -3.33 -25.09 -3.40
CA LYS A 2 -3.82 -24.30 -2.26
C LYS A 2 -4.45 -23.00 -2.76
N ARG A 3 -5.64 -22.65 -2.27
CA ARG A 3 -6.36 -21.43 -2.65
C ARG A 3 -6.21 -20.37 -1.58
N ILE A 4 -5.67 -19.24 -1.97
CA ILE A 4 -5.38 -18.11 -1.07
C ILE A 4 -6.35 -16.98 -1.37
N LEU A 5 -7.06 -16.50 -0.36
CA LEU A 5 -7.90 -15.31 -0.47
C LEU A 5 -7.12 -14.07 0.01
N TYR A 6 -6.90 -13.13 -0.88
CA TYR A 6 -6.36 -11.83 -0.59
C TYR A 6 -7.48 -10.81 -0.39
N LEU A 7 -7.45 -10.06 0.71
CA LEU A 7 -8.35 -8.96 1.00
C LEU A 7 -7.53 -7.67 1.04
N HIS A 8 -7.92 -6.66 0.25
CA HIS A 8 -7.15 -5.44 0.06
C HIS A 8 -8.02 -4.19 0.15
N ALA A 9 -7.42 -3.00 0.38
CA ALA A 9 -8.14 -1.78 0.75
C ALA A 9 -8.54 -0.87 -0.41
N GLY A 10 -8.14 -1.17 -1.64
CA GLY A 10 -8.40 -0.35 -2.82
C GLY A 10 -8.16 -1.12 -4.11
N ALA A 11 -8.33 -0.46 -5.25
CA ALA A 11 -8.14 -1.05 -6.58
C ALA A 11 -7.35 -0.12 -7.52
N GLU A 12 -6.58 0.79 -6.95
CA GLU A 12 -5.69 1.70 -7.67
C GLU A 12 -4.39 0.96 -8.08
N MET A 13 -3.31 1.67 -8.37
CA MET A 13 -2.00 1.06 -8.68
C MET A 13 -0.90 1.76 -7.87
N TYR A 14 -1.12 1.85 -6.54
CA TYR A 14 -0.16 2.45 -5.61
C TYR A 14 0.78 1.42 -4.97
N GLY A 15 1.55 1.84 -3.96
CA GLY A 15 2.60 0.99 -3.39
C GLY A 15 2.11 -0.38 -2.90
N ALA A 16 1.07 -0.40 -2.06
CA ALA A 16 0.52 -1.66 -1.54
C ALA A 16 -0.19 -2.49 -2.62
N ASP A 17 -0.80 -1.81 -3.62
CA ASP A 17 -1.45 -2.45 -4.76
C ASP A 17 -0.42 -3.15 -5.65
N LYS A 18 0.68 -2.47 -5.97
CA LYS A 18 1.80 -3.03 -6.73
C LYS A 18 2.45 -4.20 -6.01
N VAL A 19 2.63 -4.10 -4.68
CA VAL A 19 3.16 -5.21 -3.89
C VAL A 19 2.23 -6.43 -3.95
N LEU A 20 0.92 -6.23 -3.87
CA LEU A 20 -0.05 -7.32 -4.02
C LEU A 20 0.03 -7.96 -5.39
N LEU A 21 0.10 -7.15 -6.46
CA LEU A 21 0.22 -7.62 -7.83
C LEU A 21 1.49 -8.46 -8.03
N GLU A 22 2.64 -7.96 -7.60
CA GLU A 22 3.92 -8.66 -7.73
C GLU A 22 3.97 -9.93 -6.85
N LEU A 23 3.39 -9.89 -5.65
CA LEU A 23 3.28 -11.07 -4.78
C LEU A 23 2.48 -12.18 -5.48
N ILE A 24 1.35 -11.85 -6.10
CA ILE A 24 0.49 -12.84 -6.79
C ILE A 24 1.16 -13.32 -8.09
N LYS A 25 1.79 -12.43 -8.84
CA LYS A 25 2.57 -12.76 -10.04
C LYS A 25 3.70 -13.76 -9.75
N GLY A 26 4.31 -13.67 -8.57
CA GLY A 26 5.38 -14.56 -8.13
C GLY A 26 4.94 -15.91 -7.56
N LEU A 27 3.64 -16.18 -7.44
CA LEU A 27 3.15 -17.49 -6.98
C LEU A 27 3.37 -18.56 -8.04
N ASP A 28 3.75 -19.77 -7.60
CA ASP A 28 3.73 -20.95 -8.48
C ASP A 28 2.27 -21.34 -8.79
N PRO A 29 1.80 -21.22 -10.04
CA PRO A 29 0.42 -21.51 -10.41
C PRO A 29 0.08 -23.02 -10.35
N GLN A 30 1.06 -23.90 -10.22
CA GLN A 30 0.84 -25.33 -10.01
C GLN A 30 0.52 -25.62 -8.54
N GLU A 31 1.03 -24.82 -7.61
CA GLU A 31 0.82 -25.01 -6.18
C GLU A 31 -0.30 -24.12 -5.61
N PHE A 32 -0.43 -22.89 -6.12
CA PHE A 32 -1.31 -21.87 -5.55
C PHE A 32 -2.29 -21.30 -6.58
N GLU A 33 -3.49 -21.02 -6.12
CA GLU A 33 -4.52 -20.28 -6.85
C GLU A 33 -4.86 -19.02 -6.06
N ALA A 34 -4.70 -17.85 -6.68
CA ALA A 34 -5.00 -16.58 -6.04
C ALA A 34 -6.45 -16.15 -6.28
N HIS A 35 -7.17 -15.91 -5.20
CA HIS A 35 -8.47 -15.26 -5.17
C HIS A 35 -8.31 -13.88 -4.54
N VAL A 36 -8.81 -12.84 -5.16
CA VAL A 36 -8.72 -11.47 -4.64
C VAL A 36 -10.11 -10.87 -4.52
N ILE A 37 -10.41 -10.29 -3.37
CA ILE A 37 -11.63 -9.48 -3.20
C ILE A 37 -11.20 -8.03 -2.93
N LEU A 38 -11.68 -7.11 -3.75
CA LEU A 38 -11.43 -5.68 -3.69
C LEU A 38 -12.71 -4.93 -3.33
N PRO A 39 -12.62 -3.77 -2.61
CA PRO A 39 -13.81 -3.02 -2.19
C PRO A 39 -14.47 -2.25 -3.33
N ASN A 40 -13.76 -1.92 -4.36
CA ASN A 40 -14.20 -1.16 -5.53
C ASN A 40 -13.53 -1.66 -6.81
N ASP A 41 -14.06 -1.25 -7.94
CA ASP A 41 -13.42 -1.46 -9.24
C ASP A 41 -12.27 -0.47 -9.46
N GLY A 42 -11.34 -0.80 -10.36
CA GLY A 42 -10.18 0.03 -10.69
C GLY A 42 -9.12 -0.71 -11.50
N VAL A 43 -8.02 -0.03 -11.80
CA VAL A 43 -6.94 -0.55 -12.66
C VAL A 43 -6.29 -1.82 -12.12
N LEU A 44 -6.26 -2.00 -10.81
CA LEU A 44 -5.73 -3.21 -10.18
C LEU A 44 -6.57 -4.44 -10.49
N VAL A 45 -7.89 -4.31 -10.64
CA VAL A 45 -8.79 -5.44 -10.95
C VAL A 45 -8.37 -6.09 -12.26
N GLU A 46 -8.18 -5.29 -13.30
CA GLU A 46 -7.79 -5.80 -14.62
C GLU A 46 -6.37 -6.36 -14.60
N ALA A 47 -5.42 -5.67 -13.98
CA ALA A 47 -4.04 -6.14 -13.85
C ALA A 47 -3.94 -7.51 -13.15
N LEU A 48 -4.73 -7.73 -12.10
CA LEU A 48 -4.78 -9.01 -11.39
C LEU A 48 -5.42 -10.11 -12.23
N ARG A 49 -6.47 -9.80 -13.01
CA ARG A 49 -7.09 -10.77 -13.94
C ARG A 49 -6.12 -11.21 -15.03
N GLN A 50 -5.34 -10.27 -15.57
CA GLN A 50 -4.35 -10.55 -16.62
C GLN A 50 -3.26 -11.53 -16.17
N ILE A 51 -2.91 -11.54 -14.88
CA ILE A 51 -1.96 -12.53 -14.31
C ILE A 51 -2.63 -13.81 -13.82
N GLY A 52 -3.92 -14.03 -14.11
CA GLY A 52 -4.66 -15.26 -13.80
C GLY A 52 -5.30 -15.31 -12.40
N ALA A 53 -5.31 -14.23 -11.65
CA ALA A 53 -6.02 -14.18 -10.36
C ALA A 53 -7.55 -14.15 -10.56
N LYS A 54 -8.29 -14.81 -9.68
CA LYS A 54 -9.76 -14.75 -9.63
C LYS A 54 -10.18 -13.52 -8.82
N VAL A 55 -10.62 -12.47 -9.50
CA VAL A 55 -10.96 -11.19 -8.86
C VAL A 55 -12.45 -10.99 -8.75
N SER A 56 -12.91 -10.66 -7.54
CA SER A 56 -14.27 -10.25 -7.23
C SER A 56 -14.29 -8.86 -6.60
N VAL A 57 -15.29 -8.05 -6.93
CA VAL A 57 -15.51 -6.74 -6.32
C VAL A 57 -16.69 -6.84 -5.37
N LEU A 58 -16.45 -6.52 -4.09
CA LEU A 58 -17.46 -6.46 -3.03
C LEU A 58 -17.21 -5.21 -2.19
N ASP A 59 -18.16 -4.31 -2.10
CA ASP A 59 -18.06 -3.04 -1.37
C ASP A 59 -18.02 -3.22 0.16
N TYR A 60 -17.01 -3.95 0.67
CA TYR A 60 -16.79 -4.12 2.10
C TYR A 60 -16.11 -2.89 2.71
N PRO A 61 -16.38 -2.59 3.99
CA PRO A 61 -15.92 -1.37 4.61
C PRO A 61 -14.43 -1.40 4.91
N ILE A 62 -13.71 -0.39 4.46
CA ILE A 62 -12.31 -0.16 4.81
C ILE A 62 -12.25 0.77 6.02
N LEU A 63 -11.47 0.40 7.05
CA LEU A 63 -11.32 1.19 8.25
C LEU A 63 -10.66 2.54 7.95
N ARG A 64 -11.46 3.60 7.85
CA ARG A 64 -11.03 4.97 7.53
C ARG A 64 -11.49 5.95 8.61
N ARG A 65 -10.86 7.12 8.68
CA ARG A 65 -11.17 8.18 9.67
C ARG A 65 -12.65 8.57 9.74
N LYS A 66 -13.38 8.50 8.61
CA LYS A 66 -14.81 8.81 8.55
C LYS A 66 -15.67 7.99 9.51
N TYR A 67 -15.19 6.81 9.91
CA TYR A 67 -15.88 5.91 10.82
C TYR A 67 -15.60 6.16 12.30
N PHE A 68 -14.64 7.05 12.66
CA PHE A 68 -14.27 7.31 14.05
C PHE A 68 -15.20 8.31 14.75
N ASN A 69 -16.49 8.06 14.66
CA ASN A 69 -17.55 8.72 15.40
C ASN A 69 -18.68 7.70 15.68
N PRO A 70 -19.58 7.94 16.64
CA PRO A 70 -20.59 6.94 17.05
C PRO A 70 -21.47 6.43 15.88
N LYS A 71 -21.92 7.31 15.01
CA LYS A 71 -22.72 6.96 13.83
C LYS A 71 -21.90 6.15 12.82
N GLY A 72 -20.67 6.60 12.52
CA GLY A 72 -19.77 5.93 11.60
C GLY A 72 -19.37 4.54 12.08
N ILE A 73 -19.14 4.35 13.39
CA ILE A 73 -18.86 3.03 13.97
C ILE A 73 -20.03 2.08 13.74
N LEU A 74 -21.27 2.54 13.98
CA LEU A 74 -22.46 1.72 13.76
C LEU A 74 -22.63 1.33 12.28
N GLU A 75 -22.43 2.27 11.37
CA GLU A 75 -22.44 2.03 9.93
C GLU A 75 -21.36 1.03 9.51
N TYR A 76 -20.13 1.21 10.02
CA TYR A 76 -19.03 0.28 9.78
C TYR A 76 -19.37 -1.13 10.25
N LEU A 77 -19.82 -1.30 11.47
CA LEU A 77 -20.15 -2.62 12.03
C LEU A 77 -21.28 -3.33 11.27
N LYS A 78 -22.30 -2.58 10.84
CA LYS A 78 -23.40 -3.11 10.02
C LYS A 78 -22.89 -3.60 8.65
N SER A 79 -22.10 -2.78 7.96
CA SER A 79 -21.47 -3.12 6.68
C SER A 79 -20.48 -4.29 6.86
N TYR A 80 -19.59 -4.23 7.83
CA TYR A 80 -18.64 -5.28 8.16
C TYR A 80 -19.32 -6.65 8.32
N ARG A 81 -20.39 -6.72 9.13
CA ARG A 81 -21.13 -7.98 9.32
C ARG A 81 -21.76 -8.47 8.01
N ARG A 82 -22.40 -7.57 7.25
CA ARG A 82 -23.07 -7.89 6.00
C ARG A 82 -22.09 -8.45 4.95
N TYR A 83 -21.00 -7.76 4.72
CA TYR A 83 -20.04 -8.14 3.69
C TYR A 83 -19.15 -9.31 4.12
N SER A 84 -18.77 -9.39 5.40
CA SER A 84 -18.07 -10.57 5.91
C SER A 84 -18.88 -11.86 5.74
N GLN A 85 -20.22 -11.82 5.85
CA GLN A 85 -21.07 -12.98 5.56
C GLN A 85 -21.02 -13.40 4.09
N LYS A 86 -21.02 -12.44 3.15
CA LYS A 86 -20.84 -12.70 1.73
C LYS A 86 -19.47 -13.31 1.43
N ILE A 87 -18.43 -12.81 2.08
CA ILE A 87 -17.07 -13.34 1.93
C ILE A 87 -16.98 -14.76 2.50
N VAL A 88 -17.66 -15.08 3.61
CA VAL A 88 -17.76 -16.48 4.12
C VAL A 88 -18.40 -17.39 3.10
N GLN A 89 -19.45 -16.96 2.43
CA GLN A 89 -20.08 -17.73 1.35
C GLN A 89 -19.09 -17.97 0.21
N TYR A 90 -18.44 -16.93 -0.27
CA TYR A 90 -17.39 -17.01 -1.30
C TYR A 90 -16.27 -18.00 -0.92
N VAL A 91 -15.78 -17.91 0.32
CA VAL A 91 -14.75 -18.80 0.87
C VAL A 91 -15.16 -20.28 0.80
N ARG A 92 -16.41 -20.59 1.15
CA ARG A 92 -16.95 -21.95 1.12
C ARG A 92 -17.15 -22.48 -0.30
N GLU A 93 -17.72 -21.66 -1.17
CA GLU A 93 -17.97 -22.00 -2.58
C GLU A 93 -16.68 -22.23 -3.37
N ASN A 94 -15.63 -21.49 -3.04
CA ASN A 94 -14.35 -21.57 -3.73
C ASN A 94 -13.31 -22.44 -3.01
N GLY A 95 -13.61 -23.02 -1.85
CA GLY A 95 -12.71 -23.91 -1.11
C GLY A 95 -11.40 -23.25 -0.71
N ILE A 96 -11.46 -22.00 -0.21
CA ILE A 96 -10.29 -21.23 0.23
C ILE A 96 -9.61 -21.92 1.42
N ASN A 97 -8.27 -21.94 1.43
CA ASN A 97 -7.45 -22.57 2.45
C ASN A 97 -6.76 -21.59 3.39
N LEU A 98 -6.51 -20.34 2.94
CA LEU A 98 -5.76 -19.33 3.65
C LEU A 98 -6.33 -17.95 3.35
N VAL A 99 -6.35 -17.06 4.33
CA VAL A 99 -6.71 -15.65 4.18
C VAL A 99 -5.47 -14.79 4.36
N HIS A 100 -5.25 -13.85 3.44
CA HIS A 100 -4.20 -12.86 3.49
C HIS A 100 -4.80 -11.45 3.49
N ASN A 101 -4.83 -10.81 4.65
CA ASN A 101 -5.16 -9.40 4.76
C ASN A 101 -3.95 -8.56 4.32
N ASN A 102 -4.06 -7.84 3.21
CA ASN A 102 -2.94 -7.07 2.64
C ASN A 102 -2.86 -5.62 3.15
N THR A 103 -3.41 -5.31 4.29
CA THR A 103 -3.31 -4.00 4.96
C THR A 103 -3.91 -4.06 6.35
N THR A 104 -3.55 -3.10 7.21
CA THR A 104 -4.12 -2.95 8.55
C THR A 104 -5.56 -2.39 8.54
N ALA A 105 -6.00 -1.83 7.42
CA ALA A 105 -7.33 -1.22 7.27
C ALA A 105 -8.46 -2.22 6.95
N VAL A 106 -8.15 -3.48 6.63
CA VAL A 106 -9.09 -4.55 6.32
C VAL A 106 -9.24 -5.48 7.52
N LEU A 107 -10.45 -5.62 8.05
CA LEU A 107 -10.72 -6.42 9.26
C LEU A 107 -11.52 -7.71 8.97
N GLU A 108 -11.96 -7.92 7.74
CA GLU A 108 -12.80 -9.04 7.31
C GLU A 108 -12.14 -10.40 7.56
N GLY A 109 -10.82 -10.48 7.48
CA GLY A 109 -10.07 -11.69 7.81
C GLY A 109 -10.30 -12.19 9.24
N ILE A 110 -10.57 -11.28 10.21
CA ILE A 110 -10.92 -11.65 11.58
C ILE A 110 -12.25 -12.42 11.60
N TYR A 111 -13.24 -11.95 10.84
CA TYR A 111 -14.53 -12.64 10.75
C TYR A 111 -14.37 -14.04 10.18
N LEU A 112 -13.56 -14.19 9.11
CA LEU A 112 -13.24 -15.47 8.50
C LEU A 112 -12.51 -16.40 9.46
N LYS A 113 -11.49 -15.91 10.17
CA LYS A 113 -10.77 -16.65 11.22
C LYS A 113 -11.71 -17.22 12.28
N ARG A 114 -12.70 -16.42 12.72
CA ARG A 114 -13.65 -16.83 13.76
C ARG A 114 -14.75 -17.77 13.25
N LYS A 115 -15.22 -17.59 12.01
CA LYS A 115 -16.39 -18.31 11.49
C LYS A 115 -16.02 -19.57 10.70
N VAL A 116 -14.93 -19.55 9.95
CA VAL A 116 -14.49 -20.69 9.13
C VAL A 116 -13.14 -21.24 9.56
N LYS A 117 -12.51 -20.62 10.56
CA LYS A 117 -11.26 -21.06 11.20
C LYS A 117 -10.07 -21.22 10.23
N LEU A 118 -10.05 -20.43 9.17
CA LEU A 118 -8.94 -20.41 8.24
C LEU A 118 -7.69 -19.76 8.86
N PRO A 119 -6.49 -20.19 8.49
CA PRO A 119 -5.28 -19.45 8.81
C PRO A 119 -5.36 -18.02 8.27
N LEU A 120 -4.84 -17.05 9.05
CA LEU A 120 -4.84 -15.65 8.72
C LEU A 120 -3.44 -15.08 8.73
N ILE A 121 -2.96 -14.65 7.58
CA ILE A 121 -1.78 -13.80 7.43
C ILE A 121 -2.25 -12.34 7.44
N TRP A 122 -1.53 -11.49 8.18
CA TRP A 122 -1.75 -10.06 8.14
C TRP A 122 -0.50 -9.34 7.66
N HIS A 123 -0.58 -8.72 6.48
CA HIS A 123 0.54 -8.05 5.84
C HIS A 123 0.48 -6.55 6.12
N VAL A 124 1.52 -6.03 6.76
CA VAL A 124 1.60 -4.66 7.28
C VAL A 124 2.59 -3.86 6.46
N HIS A 125 2.08 -2.85 5.76
CA HIS A 125 2.84 -1.97 4.88
C HIS A 125 3.18 -0.61 5.50
N GLU A 126 2.46 -0.23 6.57
CA GLU A 126 2.54 1.10 7.17
C GLU A 126 2.80 1.07 8.67
N ILE A 127 3.37 2.15 9.17
CA ILE A 127 3.54 2.40 10.61
C ILE A 127 2.46 3.37 11.07
N ILE A 128 1.50 2.91 11.86
CA ILE A 128 0.45 3.74 12.45
C ILE A 128 0.92 4.23 13.82
N VAL A 129 1.29 5.51 13.91
CA VAL A 129 1.76 6.13 15.16
C VAL A 129 0.63 6.84 15.89
N LYS A 130 -0.20 7.58 15.16
CA LYS A 130 -1.25 8.43 15.72
C LYS A 130 -2.59 8.21 15.00
N PRO A 131 -3.70 8.22 15.73
CA PRO A 131 -3.84 8.26 17.20
C PRO A 131 -3.37 6.94 17.85
N LYS A 132 -2.69 7.02 19.01
CA LYS A 132 -2.14 5.86 19.72
C LYS A 132 -3.21 4.80 20.03
N ALA A 133 -4.41 5.21 20.44
CA ALA A 133 -5.51 4.28 20.72
C ALA A 133 -5.88 3.40 19.51
N ILE A 134 -5.82 3.96 18.29
CA ILE A 134 -6.08 3.21 17.05
C ILE A 134 -4.94 2.25 16.75
N SER A 135 -3.68 2.71 16.90
CA SER A 135 -2.52 1.83 16.76
C SER A 135 -2.58 0.65 17.73
N ASP A 136 -2.85 0.92 19.02
CA ASP A 136 -2.95 -0.10 20.05
C ASP A 136 -4.12 -1.08 19.75
N PHE A 137 -5.26 -0.58 19.28
CA PHE A 137 -6.41 -1.41 18.90
C PHE A 137 -6.09 -2.32 17.69
N ILE A 138 -5.47 -1.79 16.65
CA ILE A 138 -5.08 -2.60 15.48
C ILE A 138 -4.04 -3.66 15.89
N ASN A 139 -3.04 -3.28 16.68
CA ASN A 139 -2.04 -4.21 17.17
C ASN A 139 -2.66 -5.31 18.06
N PHE A 140 -3.65 -4.96 18.88
CA PHE A 140 -4.43 -5.95 19.65
C PHE A 140 -5.15 -6.93 18.73
N LEU A 141 -5.81 -6.44 17.68
CA LEU A 141 -6.52 -7.30 16.73
C LEU A 141 -5.54 -8.21 15.97
N MET A 142 -4.43 -7.69 15.49
CA MET A 142 -3.40 -8.48 14.80
C MET A 142 -2.83 -9.57 15.72
N GLY A 143 -2.36 -9.20 16.92
CA GLY A 143 -1.78 -10.15 17.87
C GLY A 143 -2.75 -11.24 18.33
N ARG A 144 -4.06 -10.92 18.37
CA ARG A 144 -5.10 -11.86 18.81
C ARG A 144 -5.58 -12.82 17.72
N TYR A 145 -5.58 -12.40 16.46
CA TYR A 145 -6.24 -13.15 15.39
C TYR A 145 -5.32 -13.60 14.26
N ALA A 146 -4.22 -12.90 13.98
CA ALA A 146 -3.29 -13.36 12.97
C ALA A 146 -2.50 -14.59 13.44
N ASP A 147 -2.32 -15.56 12.57
CA ASP A 147 -1.35 -16.65 12.78
C ASP A 147 0.06 -16.18 12.46
N THR A 148 0.19 -15.33 11.45
CA THR A 148 1.44 -14.69 11.05
C THR A 148 1.20 -13.23 10.69
N ILE A 149 2.09 -12.36 11.13
CA ILE A 149 2.13 -10.94 10.77
C ILE A 149 3.36 -10.74 9.90
N VAL A 150 3.15 -10.51 8.61
CA VAL A 150 4.20 -10.17 7.65
C VAL A 150 4.39 -8.66 7.66
N THR A 151 5.63 -8.21 7.68
CA THR A 151 5.99 -6.79 7.66
C THR A 151 7.00 -6.53 6.55
N VAL A 152 6.84 -5.41 5.83
CA VAL A 152 7.65 -5.06 4.66
C VAL A 152 9.05 -4.56 4.99
N SER A 153 9.37 -4.37 6.27
CA SER A 153 10.69 -3.91 6.71
C SER A 153 10.92 -4.16 8.19
N ASN A 154 12.20 -4.14 8.59
CA ASN A 154 12.57 -4.17 10.00
C ASN A 154 11.99 -3.00 10.81
N ALA A 155 11.84 -1.82 10.20
CA ALA A 155 11.23 -0.67 10.86
C ALA A 155 9.77 -0.94 11.24
N VAL A 156 8.99 -1.50 10.31
CA VAL A 156 7.60 -1.92 10.56
C VAL A 156 7.56 -3.05 11.60
N ALA A 157 8.41 -4.06 11.48
CA ALA A 157 8.49 -5.16 12.43
C ALA A 157 8.79 -4.68 13.84
N ASN A 158 9.80 -3.81 13.99
CA ASN A 158 10.16 -3.23 15.29
C ASN A 158 9.04 -2.38 15.88
N HIS A 159 8.27 -1.66 15.04
CA HIS A 159 7.11 -0.92 15.51
C HIS A 159 6.01 -1.85 16.04
N VAL A 160 5.68 -2.90 15.28
CA VAL A 160 4.65 -3.88 15.65
C VAL A 160 5.05 -4.68 16.90
N LYS A 161 6.31 -5.11 17.00
CA LYS A 161 6.86 -5.86 18.13
C LYS A 161 6.91 -5.07 19.45
N LYS A 162 6.89 -3.73 19.40
CA LYS A 162 6.76 -2.89 20.63
C LYS A 162 5.41 -3.03 21.30
N SER A 163 4.40 -3.55 20.62
CA SER A 163 3.08 -3.74 21.17
C SER A 163 3.05 -4.96 22.08
N ARG A 164 2.56 -4.79 23.31
CA ARG A 164 2.34 -5.90 24.27
C ARG A 164 1.35 -6.96 23.80
N PHE A 165 0.60 -6.68 22.74
CA PHE A 165 -0.41 -7.58 22.21
C PHE A 165 0.11 -8.53 21.14
N VAL A 166 1.27 -8.23 20.55
CA VAL A 166 1.88 -9.00 19.47
C VAL A 166 3.03 -9.82 20.02
N LYS A 167 3.05 -11.10 19.71
CA LYS A 167 4.17 -11.98 20.04
C LYS A 167 5.27 -11.87 19.00
N ASN A 168 6.52 -11.89 19.43
CA ASN A 168 7.67 -11.72 18.52
C ASN A 168 7.77 -12.83 17.48
N ASP A 169 7.39 -14.04 17.81
CA ASP A 169 7.39 -15.22 16.95
C ASP A 169 6.28 -15.20 15.87
N GLN A 170 5.24 -14.37 16.06
CA GLN A 170 4.21 -14.13 15.03
C GLN A 170 4.70 -13.22 13.90
N VAL A 171 5.79 -12.43 14.11
CA VAL A 171 6.19 -11.37 13.18
C VAL A 171 7.35 -11.83 12.30
N GLN A 172 7.12 -11.81 11.00
CA GLN A 172 8.11 -12.11 9.97
C GLN A 172 8.37 -10.88 9.11
N VAL A 173 9.62 -10.64 8.76
CA VAL A 173 10.01 -9.58 7.83
C VAL A 173 10.18 -10.20 6.45
N ILE A 174 9.40 -9.72 5.49
CA ILE A 174 9.52 -10.05 4.07
C ILE A 174 9.59 -8.73 3.31
N TYR A 175 10.76 -8.39 2.81
CA TYR A 175 10.94 -7.16 2.04
C TYR A 175 10.19 -7.23 0.72
N ASN A 176 9.70 -6.07 0.27
CA ASN A 176 9.10 -5.97 -1.05
C ASN A 176 10.14 -6.30 -2.13
N GLY A 177 9.74 -7.08 -3.11
CA GLY A 177 10.53 -7.34 -4.31
C GLY A 177 10.48 -6.17 -5.28
N VAL A 178 11.44 -6.16 -6.18
CA VAL A 178 11.49 -5.24 -7.33
C VAL A 178 11.66 -6.10 -8.60
N ASP A 179 10.85 -5.84 -9.61
CA ASP A 179 10.98 -6.51 -10.91
C ASP A 179 12.21 -5.96 -11.66
N ASN A 180 13.28 -6.75 -11.69
CA ASN A 180 14.53 -6.37 -12.36
C ASN A 180 14.40 -6.25 -13.88
N ALA A 181 13.35 -6.80 -14.50
CA ALA A 181 13.07 -6.59 -15.91
C ALA A 181 12.55 -5.16 -16.19
N VAL A 182 11.89 -4.56 -15.18
CA VAL A 182 11.38 -3.18 -15.25
C VAL A 182 12.41 -2.18 -14.69
N TYR A 183 13.04 -2.54 -13.55
CA TYR A 183 14.00 -1.67 -12.85
C TYR A 183 15.42 -2.24 -13.00
N HIS A 184 16.11 -1.81 -14.03
CA HIS A 184 17.49 -2.18 -14.33
C HIS A 184 18.33 -0.94 -14.67
N GLU A 185 19.62 -1.09 -14.65
CA GLU A 185 20.53 -0.03 -15.09
C GLU A 185 20.28 0.31 -16.57
N MET A 186 20.08 1.58 -16.84
CA MET A 186 19.96 2.14 -18.19
C MET A 186 21.04 3.19 -18.41
N ASP A 187 21.34 3.50 -19.67
CA ASP A 187 22.22 4.61 -19.96
C ASP A 187 21.60 5.93 -19.47
N ALA A 188 22.25 6.55 -18.50
CA ALA A 188 21.82 7.80 -17.90
C ALA A 188 21.71 8.94 -18.94
N ASN A 189 22.45 8.87 -20.06
CA ASN A 189 22.39 9.87 -21.11
C ASN A 189 21.04 9.88 -21.83
N THR A 190 20.44 8.70 -22.05
CA THR A 190 19.11 8.59 -22.69
C THR A 190 18.04 9.37 -21.92
N ALA A 191 17.99 9.21 -20.59
CA ALA A 191 17.04 9.95 -19.76
C ALA A 191 17.36 11.47 -19.74
N ARG A 192 18.64 11.83 -19.67
CA ARG A 192 19.04 13.24 -19.70
C ARG A 192 18.65 13.92 -21.01
N GLU A 193 18.89 13.27 -22.14
CA GLU A 193 18.51 13.77 -23.47
C GLU A 193 16.99 13.94 -23.59
N GLN A 194 16.21 12.98 -23.10
CA GLN A 194 14.74 13.07 -23.10
C GLN A 194 14.22 14.30 -22.35
N PHE A 195 14.86 14.67 -21.25
CA PHE A 195 14.44 15.81 -20.42
C PHE A 195 15.25 17.09 -20.68
N GLY A 196 16.11 17.13 -21.70
CA GLY A 196 16.93 18.29 -22.04
C GLY A 196 17.98 18.65 -20.98
N ILE A 197 18.44 17.67 -20.20
CA ILE A 197 19.41 17.87 -19.12
C ILE A 197 20.83 17.65 -19.65
N ALA A 198 21.71 18.62 -19.45
CA ALA A 198 23.10 18.52 -19.88
C ALA A 198 23.82 17.36 -19.17
N LYS A 199 24.78 16.73 -19.88
CA LYS A 199 25.50 15.54 -19.38
C LYS A 199 26.29 15.81 -18.09
N ASP A 200 26.78 17.02 -17.92
CA ASP A 200 27.57 17.47 -16.77
C ASP A 200 26.73 18.11 -15.65
N SER A 201 25.42 18.16 -15.80
CA SER A 201 24.54 18.70 -14.78
C SER A 201 24.47 17.78 -13.54
N LEU A 202 24.48 18.38 -12.38
CA LEU A 202 24.08 17.70 -11.14
C LEU A 202 22.56 17.56 -11.12
N VAL A 203 22.04 16.34 -11.14
CA VAL A 203 20.60 16.09 -11.05
C VAL A 203 20.25 15.61 -9.65
N ILE A 204 19.31 16.29 -9.01
CA ILE A 204 18.78 15.93 -7.69
C ILE A 204 17.31 15.58 -7.90
N GLY A 205 16.96 14.29 -7.76
CA GLY A 205 15.62 13.78 -8.07
C GLY A 205 14.82 13.41 -6.82
N MET A 206 13.52 13.70 -6.86
CA MET A 206 12.55 13.14 -5.94
C MET A 206 11.43 12.47 -6.73
N ILE A 207 11.20 11.18 -6.47
CA ILE A 207 10.15 10.41 -7.12
C ILE A 207 9.13 10.00 -6.06
N GLY A 208 7.88 10.39 -6.27
CA GLY A 208 6.82 10.03 -5.32
C GLY A 208 5.55 10.80 -5.57
N ARG A 209 4.46 10.26 -5.02
CA ARG A 209 3.15 10.92 -5.11
C ARG A 209 3.17 12.30 -4.47
N VAL A 210 2.53 13.25 -5.10
CA VAL A 210 2.34 14.59 -4.54
C VAL A 210 1.28 14.54 -3.45
N ASN A 211 1.70 14.68 -2.19
CA ASN A 211 0.83 14.71 -1.03
C ASN A 211 1.51 15.33 0.20
N ALA A 212 0.75 15.55 1.27
CA ALA A 212 1.22 16.29 2.45
C ALA A 212 2.35 15.59 3.25
N TRP A 213 2.61 14.30 3.04
CA TRP A 213 3.59 13.54 3.85
C TRP A 213 4.78 12.99 3.06
N LYS A 214 4.86 13.24 1.77
CA LYS A 214 6.02 12.82 0.97
C LYS A 214 7.18 13.81 1.00
N GLY A 215 6.93 15.07 1.44
CA GLY A 215 7.98 16.04 1.70
C GLY A 215 8.45 16.82 0.47
N GLN A 216 7.57 17.03 -0.53
CA GLN A 216 7.93 17.88 -1.68
C GLN A 216 8.32 19.30 -1.26
N GLY A 217 7.64 19.88 -0.25
CA GLY A 217 8.00 21.18 0.30
C GLY A 217 9.41 21.19 0.91
N ASP A 218 9.72 20.18 1.73
CA ASP A 218 11.04 20.01 2.34
C ASP A 218 12.11 19.80 1.27
N PHE A 219 11.80 19.07 0.20
CA PHE A 219 12.69 18.90 -0.95
C PHE A 219 13.01 20.23 -1.63
N LEU A 220 12.01 21.07 -1.91
CA LEU A 220 12.21 22.38 -2.51
C LEU A 220 13.06 23.28 -1.63
N GLU A 221 12.81 23.27 -0.33
CA GLU A 221 13.63 24.04 0.64
C GLU A 221 15.08 23.57 0.64
N ALA A 222 15.32 22.26 0.65
CA ALA A 222 16.64 21.65 0.68
C ALA A 222 17.45 21.88 -0.61
N VAL A 223 16.80 21.80 -1.80
CA VAL A 223 17.52 21.94 -3.08
C VAL A 223 17.77 23.40 -3.47
N THR A 224 16.98 24.35 -3.01
CA THR A 224 17.09 25.78 -3.37
C THR A 224 18.50 26.36 -3.16
N PRO A 225 19.19 26.18 -2.01
CA PRO A 225 20.54 26.66 -1.86
C PRO A 225 21.56 25.99 -2.80
N ILE A 226 21.33 24.72 -3.16
CA ILE A 226 22.18 23.96 -4.09
C ILE A 226 22.05 24.54 -5.51
N LEU A 227 20.81 24.77 -5.95
CA LEU A 227 20.53 25.37 -7.25
C LEU A 227 21.12 26.76 -7.38
N LYS A 228 21.05 27.58 -6.32
CA LYS A 228 21.70 28.91 -6.26
C LYS A 228 23.21 28.83 -6.38
N ALA A 229 23.83 27.88 -5.73
CA ALA A 229 25.29 27.73 -5.71
C ALA A 229 25.84 27.06 -6.98
N ASN A 230 25.01 26.31 -7.72
CA ASN A 230 25.42 25.59 -8.90
C ASN A 230 24.43 25.80 -10.07
N PRO A 231 24.71 26.72 -10.99
CA PRO A 231 23.82 27.02 -12.13
C PRO A 231 23.58 25.84 -13.08
N LYS A 232 24.41 24.79 -13.02
CA LYS A 232 24.23 23.56 -13.80
C LYS A 232 23.43 22.49 -13.06
N ALA A 233 23.04 22.72 -11.79
CA ALA A 233 22.24 21.78 -11.06
C ALA A 233 20.76 21.84 -11.51
N VAL A 234 20.14 20.67 -11.58
CA VAL A 234 18.73 20.49 -11.95
C VAL A 234 18.02 19.74 -10.83
N ALA A 235 16.93 20.30 -10.31
CA ALA A 235 16.03 19.57 -9.44
C ALA A 235 14.92 18.93 -10.28
N PHE A 236 14.68 17.63 -10.07
CA PHE A 236 13.71 16.86 -10.83
C PHE A 236 12.66 16.26 -9.89
N LEU A 237 11.40 16.55 -10.12
CA LEU A 237 10.26 15.99 -9.39
C LEU A 237 9.42 15.13 -10.32
N ALA A 238 9.17 13.87 -9.96
CA ALA A 238 8.31 12.97 -10.70
C ALA A 238 7.24 12.37 -9.80
N GLY A 239 5.98 12.53 -10.20
CA GLY A 239 4.83 12.00 -9.49
C GLY A 239 3.55 12.71 -9.83
N SER A 240 2.43 12.14 -9.36
CA SER A 240 1.09 12.70 -9.52
C SER A 240 0.38 12.78 -8.17
N ALA A 241 -0.69 13.55 -8.07
CA ALA A 241 -1.60 13.54 -6.93
C ALA A 241 -2.56 12.35 -6.99
N PHE A 242 -3.36 12.16 -5.94
CA PHE A 242 -4.54 11.31 -5.98
C PHE A 242 -5.64 11.94 -6.84
N GLU A 243 -6.49 11.12 -7.41
CA GLU A 243 -7.73 11.59 -8.04
C GLU A 243 -8.55 12.43 -7.06
N GLY A 244 -8.93 13.64 -7.50
CA GLY A 244 -9.59 14.64 -6.66
C GLY A 244 -8.67 15.46 -5.75
N GLU A 245 -7.35 15.24 -5.79
CA GLU A 245 -6.35 16.04 -5.08
C GLU A 245 -5.35 16.74 -6.04
N GLU A 246 -5.73 16.94 -7.31
CA GLU A 246 -4.91 17.58 -8.36
C GLU A 246 -4.45 18.99 -7.97
N TRP A 247 -5.24 19.69 -7.16
CA TRP A 247 -4.90 21.01 -6.59
C TRP A 247 -3.56 21.00 -5.83
N ARG A 248 -3.07 19.84 -5.37
CA ARG A 248 -1.75 19.71 -4.74
C ARG A 248 -0.61 19.87 -5.73
N VAL A 249 -0.82 19.46 -6.98
CA VAL A 249 0.15 19.65 -8.06
C VAL A 249 0.22 21.12 -8.38
N ASP A 250 -0.95 21.80 -8.49
CA ASP A 250 -1.01 23.26 -8.75
C ASP A 250 -0.32 24.07 -7.65
N GLU A 251 -0.49 23.67 -6.38
CA GLU A 251 0.20 24.31 -5.26
C GLU A 251 1.71 24.09 -5.33
N LEU A 252 2.16 22.87 -5.69
CA LEU A 252 3.57 22.55 -5.85
C LEU A 252 4.20 23.35 -6.99
N GLU A 253 3.52 23.47 -8.15
CA GLU A 253 3.97 24.26 -9.29
C GLU A 253 4.08 25.76 -8.96
N LYS A 254 3.11 26.29 -8.21
CA LYS A 254 3.20 27.67 -7.68
C LYS A 254 4.39 27.86 -6.75
N ALA A 255 4.64 26.88 -5.87
CA ALA A 255 5.79 26.93 -4.98
C ALA A 255 7.12 26.87 -5.76
N ILE A 256 7.22 26.04 -6.80
CA ILE A 256 8.38 25.96 -7.70
C ILE A 256 8.59 27.31 -8.41
N SER A 257 7.52 27.87 -8.97
CA SER A 257 7.58 29.16 -9.70
C SER A 257 7.98 30.35 -8.80
N ALA A 258 7.76 30.22 -7.51
CA ALA A 258 8.15 31.24 -6.52
C ALA A 258 9.59 31.08 -6.01
N LEU A 259 10.31 30.02 -6.41
CA LEU A 259 11.68 29.83 -5.97
C LEU A 259 12.60 30.90 -6.55
N PRO A 260 13.54 31.42 -5.75
CA PRO A 260 14.49 32.49 -6.20
C PRO A 260 15.67 31.85 -6.96
N VAL A 261 15.39 30.96 -7.88
CA VAL A 261 16.34 30.24 -8.75
C VAL A 261 15.79 30.29 -10.17
N ALA A 262 16.68 30.47 -11.14
CA ALA A 262 16.33 30.51 -12.56
C ALA A 262 16.19 29.11 -13.14
#